data_c862e10f2c5aecd625da9dc14568359a
#
_entry.id   c862e10f2c5aecd625da9dc14568359a
#
_cell.length_a   1.000
_cell.length_b   1.000
_cell.length_c   1.000
_cell.angle_alpha   90.00
_cell.angle_beta   90.00
_cell.angle_gamma   90.00
#
_symmetry.space_group_name_H-M   'P 1'
#
loop_
_entity.id
_entity.type
_entity.pdbx_description
1 polymer ?
#
loop_
_entity_poly.entity_id
_entity_poly.type
_entity_poly.pdbx_seq_one_letter_code
_entity_poly.pdbx_strand_id
1 'polypeptide(L)'
;MNLISNHQHNIRVYAEDVDYMGIVYHANYLCYLERARTELLRQNNLILSEFEKSDILFAIHELTINYAFPARLDDQLTIKTEIKEFRACSFLFNQEISNQHKQLICRASVQVVCVGSNLKPKRLPNIMRNE
;
A
#
# COMPACT_ATOMS: atom_id res chain seq x y z
N MET A 1 -19.34 -12.28 -0.72
CA MET A 1 -18.69 -11.50 0.35
C MET A 1 -18.04 -10.28 -0.25
N ASN A 2 -18.29 -9.13 0.33
CA ASN A 2 -17.76 -7.87 -0.21
C ASN A 2 -16.36 -7.60 0.32
N LEU A 3 -15.56 -7.01 -0.56
CA LEU A 3 -14.22 -6.58 -0.20
C LEU A 3 -14.29 -5.38 0.75
N ILE A 4 -13.49 -5.40 1.82
CA ILE A 4 -13.27 -4.23 2.65
C ILE A 4 -12.30 -3.34 1.89
N SER A 5 -12.75 -2.15 1.48
CA SER A 5 -11.99 -1.31 0.55
C SER A 5 -11.14 -0.24 1.22
N ASN A 6 -11.29 -0.04 2.52
CA ASN A 6 -10.56 0.99 3.26
C ASN A 6 -9.92 0.38 4.51
N HIS A 7 -8.70 0.80 4.79
CA HIS A 7 -7.97 0.33 5.95
C HIS A 7 -7.09 1.44 6.49
N GLN A 8 -6.91 1.46 7.80
CA GLN A 8 -6.06 2.42 8.48
C GLN A 8 -4.99 1.66 9.24
N HIS A 9 -3.74 1.97 8.95
CA HIS A 9 -2.58 1.31 9.54
C HIS A 9 -1.75 2.35 10.28
N ASN A 10 -1.38 2.06 11.52
CA ASN A 10 -0.62 3.01 12.36
C ASN A 10 0.79 2.49 12.56
N ILE A 11 1.75 3.38 12.45
CA ILE A 11 3.17 3.05 12.64
C ILE A 11 3.85 4.16 13.44
N ARG A 12 5.02 3.84 13.97
CA ARG A 12 5.91 4.81 14.62
C ARG A 12 7.17 4.95 13.78
N VAL A 13 7.70 6.17 13.72
CA VAL A 13 8.98 6.43 13.05
C VAL A 13 10.11 6.10 14.02
N TYR A 14 10.97 5.19 13.64
CA TYR A 14 12.11 4.75 14.45
C TYR A 14 13.40 5.39 13.94
N ALA A 15 14.46 5.28 14.75
CA ALA A 15 15.77 5.85 14.40
C ALA A 15 16.31 5.31 13.07
N GLU A 16 16.02 4.04 12.76
CA GLU A 16 16.47 3.45 11.50
C GLU A 16 15.80 4.04 10.28
N ASP A 17 14.66 4.74 10.48
CA ASP A 17 13.87 5.28 9.38
C ASP A 17 14.31 6.68 8.96
N VAL A 18 15.10 7.35 9.80
CA VAL A 18 15.44 8.76 9.56
C VAL A 18 16.88 8.90 9.07
N ASP A 19 17.10 9.99 8.33
CA ASP A 19 18.42 10.34 7.85
C ASP A 19 19.12 11.26 8.89
N TYR A 20 20.30 11.78 8.52
CA TYR A 20 21.08 12.61 9.42
C TYR A 20 20.40 13.94 9.77
N MET A 21 19.34 14.32 9.06
CA MET A 21 18.56 15.52 9.37
C MET A 21 17.41 15.25 10.35
N GLY A 22 17.23 14.00 10.75
CA GLY A 22 16.17 13.63 11.68
C GLY A 22 14.80 13.51 11.05
N ILE A 23 14.71 13.49 9.73
CA ILE A 23 13.45 13.27 9.00
C ILE A 23 13.51 11.94 8.27
N VAL A 24 12.35 11.38 8.02
CA VAL A 24 12.26 10.08 7.34
C VAL A 24 12.89 10.18 5.95
N TYR A 25 13.78 9.24 5.66
CA TYR A 25 14.40 9.14 4.34
C TYR A 25 13.30 8.89 3.30
N HIS A 26 13.30 9.65 2.21
CA HIS A 26 12.18 9.67 1.28
C HIS A 26 11.81 8.30 0.73
N ALA A 27 12.78 7.41 0.52
CA ALA A 27 12.48 6.07 0.01
C ALA A 27 11.76 5.21 1.04
N ASN A 28 11.87 5.53 2.33
CA ASN A 28 11.25 4.75 3.40
C ASN A 28 9.73 4.85 3.39
N TYR A 29 9.19 5.94 2.86
CA TYR A 29 7.73 6.06 2.73
C TYR A 29 7.17 4.96 1.86
N LEU A 30 7.92 4.50 0.85
CA LEU A 30 7.48 3.42 -0.02
C LEU A 30 7.30 2.12 0.78
N CYS A 31 8.17 1.87 1.76
CA CYS A 31 8.04 0.70 2.63
C CYS A 31 6.81 0.81 3.52
N TYR A 32 6.57 1.99 4.09
CA TYR A 32 5.37 2.22 4.91
C TYR A 32 4.11 1.97 4.10
N LEU A 33 4.07 2.50 2.89
CA LEU A 33 2.91 2.35 2.02
C LEU A 33 2.69 0.89 1.63
N GLU A 34 3.77 0.16 1.34
CA GLU A 34 3.66 -1.25 1.00
C GLU A 34 3.10 -2.06 2.15
N ARG A 35 3.59 -1.83 3.37
CA ARG A 35 3.09 -2.54 4.55
C ARG A 35 1.60 -2.28 4.75
N ALA A 36 1.17 -1.04 4.56
CA ALA A 36 -0.24 -0.69 4.71
C ALA A 36 -1.11 -1.38 3.66
N ARG A 37 -0.63 -1.47 2.42
CA ARG A 37 -1.36 -2.19 1.36
C ARG A 37 -1.49 -3.67 1.71
N THR A 38 -0.42 -4.27 2.21
CA THR A 38 -0.43 -5.67 2.61
C THR A 38 -1.43 -5.92 3.72
N GLU A 39 -1.54 -5.00 4.69
CA GLU A 39 -2.49 -5.15 5.79
C GLU A 39 -3.94 -4.98 5.34
N LEU A 40 -4.20 -4.12 4.36
CA LEU A 40 -5.54 -4.04 3.78
C LEU A 40 -5.92 -5.38 3.13
N LEU A 41 -5.01 -5.95 2.36
CA LEU A 41 -5.26 -7.24 1.74
C LEU A 41 -5.50 -8.32 2.80
N ARG A 42 -4.69 -8.32 3.87
CA ARG A 42 -4.83 -9.29 4.95
C ARG A 42 -6.19 -9.18 5.65
N GLN A 43 -6.72 -7.96 5.79
CA GLN A 43 -8.07 -7.75 6.34
C GLN A 43 -9.14 -8.45 5.51
N ASN A 44 -8.86 -8.68 4.25
CA ASN A 44 -9.76 -9.36 3.33
C ASN A 44 -9.40 -10.85 3.18
N ASN A 45 -8.55 -11.37 4.05
CA ASN A 45 -8.02 -12.73 3.99
C ASN A 45 -7.23 -13.00 2.71
N LEU A 46 -6.68 -11.96 2.12
CA LEU A 46 -5.86 -12.05 0.92
C LEU A 46 -4.39 -12.03 1.36
N ILE A 47 -3.81 -13.21 1.51
CA ILE A 47 -2.46 -13.37 2.03
C ILE A 47 -1.50 -13.58 0.87
N LEU A 48 -0.53 -12.67 0.71
CA LEU A 48 0.37 -12.69 -0.45
C LEU A 48 1.15 -14.00 -0.57
N SER A 49 1.62 -14.54 0.56
CA SER A 49 2.37 -15.80 0.53
C SER A 49 1.52 -16.98 0.09
N GLU A 50 0.21 -16.95 0.35
CA GLU A 50 -0.71 -17.98 -0.11
C GLU A 50 -1.02 -17.83 -1.59
N PHE A 51 -1.16 -16.60 -2.06
CA PHE A 51 -1.37 -16.32 -3.47
C PHE A 51 -0.18 -16.76 -4.31
N GLU A 52 1.02 -16.58 -3.79
CA GLU A 52 2.24 -17.02 -4.48
C GLU A 52 2.19 -18.50 -4.78
N LYS A 53 1.68 -19.31 -3.85
CA LYS A 53 1.53 -20.75 -4.05
C LYS A 53 0.54 -21.10 -5.15
N SER A 54 -0.39 -20.20 -5.43
CA SER A 54 -1.39 -20.39 -6.49
C SER A 54 -0.98 -19.67 -7.78
N ASP A 55 0.28 -19.25 -7.86
CA ASP A 55 0.83 -18.52 -9.01
C ASP A 55 0.08 -17.20 -9.27
N ILE A 56 -0.31 -16.53 -8.19
CA ILE A 56 -0.94 -15.20 -8.27
C ILE A 56 0.01 -14.22 -7.61
N LEU A 57 0.51 -13.28 -8.40
CA LEU A 57 1.45 -12.26 -7.93
C LEU A 57 0.90 -10.89 -8.28
N PHE A 58 1.14 -9.92 -7.39
CA PHE A 58 0.74 -8.54 -7.63
C PHE A 58 1.99 -7.72 -7.93
N ALA A 59 2.07 -7.22 -9.16
CA ALA A 59 3.21 -6.42 -9.61
C ALA A 59 2.82 -4.94 -9.63
N ILE A 60 3.70 -4.08 -9.17
CA ILE A 60 3.50 -2.64 -9.25
C ILE A 60 3.76 -2.20 -10.69
N HIS A 61 2.75 -1.62 -11.32
CA HIS A 61 2.87 -1.12 -12.69
C HIS A 61 3.26 0.34 -12.70
N GLU A 62 2.66 1.12 -11.82
CA GLU A 62 2.92 2.56 -11.78
C GLU A 62 2.70 3.05 -10.36
N LEU A 63 3.58 3.94 -9.90
CA LEU A 63 3.47 4.52 -8.57
C LEU A 63 3.76 6.01 -8.67
N THR A 64 2.84 6.82 -8.12
CA THR A 64 3.03 8.26 -8.02
C THR A 64 2.98 8.61 -6.55
N ILE A 65 3.95 9.40 -6.09
CA ILE A 65 3.98 9.85 -4.69
C ILE A 65 4.28 11.34 -4.65
N ASN A 66 3.57 12.06 -3.79
CA ASN A 66 3.78 13.48 -3.56
C ASN A 66 4.09 13.68 -2.09
N TYR A 67 5.23 14.29 -1.80
CA TYR A 67 5.69 14.57 -0.45
C TYR A 67 5.24 15.97 -0.06
N ALA A 68 4.45 16.08 1.01
CA ALA A 68 3.90 17.36 1.43
C ALA A 68 4.59 17.94 2.66
N PHE A 69 4.98 17.07 3.60
CA PHE A 69 5.57 17.51 4.87
C PHE A 69 6.41 16.36 5.43
N PRO A 70 7.60 16.63 6.00
CA PRO A 70 8.46 15.53 6.46
C PRO A 70 7.94 14.90 7.75
N ALA A 71 8.01 13.60 7.84
CA ALA A 71 7.82 12.88 9.09
C ALA A 71 9.15 12.86 9.83
N ARG A 72 9.09 12.85 11.17
CA ARG A 72 10.26 12.96 12.04
C ARG A 72 10.35 11.79 12.99
N LEU A 73 11.51 11.63 13.59
CA LEU A 73 11.74 10.62 14.61
C LEU A 73 10.65 10.69 15.69
N ASP A 74 10.16 9.53 16.08
CA ASP A 74 9.12 9.34 17.10
C ASP A 74 7.71 9.76 16.69
N ASP A 75 7.52 10.29 15.49
CA ASP A 75 6.17 10.57 15.00
C ASP A 75 5.34 9.30 14.94
N GLN A 76 4.03 9.46 15.20
CA GLN A 76 3.06 8.42 14.96
C GLN A 76 2.36 8.73 13.65
N LEU A 77 2.47 7.80 12.71
CA LEU A 77 1.90 7.98 11.39
C LEU A 77 0.67 7.11 11.21
N THR A 78 -0.34 7.67 10.58
CA THR A 78 -1.54 6.95 10.18
C THR A 78 -1.55 6.86 8.67
N ILE A 79 -1.65 5.65 8.15
CA ILE A 79 -1.69 5.41 6.71
C ILE A 79 -3.09 4.95 6.36
N LYS A 80 -3.80 5.76 5.58
CA LYS A 80 -5.12 5.41 5.09
C LYS A 80 -4.96 4.87 3.69
N THR A 81 -5.46 3.66 3.47
CA THR A 81 -5.36 2.96 2.20
C THR A 81 -6.75 2.64 1.68
N GLU A 82 -6.99 2.97 0.44
CA GLU A 82 -8.21 2.62 -0.27
C GLU A 82 -7.85 1.81 -1.50
N ILE A 83 -8.58 0.72 -1.74
CA ILE A 83 -8.41 -0.08 -2.96
C ILE A 83 -9.64 0.12 -3.83
N LYS A 84 -9.43 0.36 -5.14
CA LYS A 84 -10.53 0.69 -6.03
C LYS A 84 -10.16 0.45 -7.49
N GLU A 85 -11.09 0.79 -8.39
CA GLU A 85 -10.91 0.75 -9.84
C GLU A 85 -10.46 -0.62 -10.31
N PHE A 86 -11.22 -1.63 -9.90
CA PHE A 86 -10.96 -3.01 -10.29
C PHE A 86 -11.25 -3.21 -11.77
N ARG A 87 -10.29 -3.81 -12.47
CA ARG A 87 -10.45 -4.22 -13.86
C ARG A 87 -10.20 -5.72 -13.94
N ALA A 88 -10.11 -6.27 -15.14
CA ALA A 88 -9.94 -7.72 -15.28
C ALA A 88 -8.68 -8.23 -14.58
N CYS A 89 -7.56 -7.49 -14.71
CA CYS A 89 -6.26 -7.92 -14.21
C CYS A 89 -5.56 -6.87 -13.36
N SER A 90 -6.23 -5.77 -13.00
CA SER A 90 -5.56 -4.67 -12.31
C SER A 90 -6.48 -3.97 -11.33
N PHE A 91 -5.90 -3.20 -10.42
CA PHE A 91 -6.63 -2.36 -9.50
C PHE A 91 -5.72 -1.24 -9.00
N LEU A 92 -6.30 -0.29 -8.28
CA LEU A 92 -5.60 0.90 -7.83
C LEU A 92 -5.68 1.02 -6.32
N PHE A 93 -4.56 1.38 -5.70
CA PHE A 93 -4.55 1.84 -4.31
C PHE A 93 -4.38 3.34 -4.28
N ASN A 94 -5.18 4.02 -3.46
CA ASN A 94 -4.93 5.40 -3.06
C ASN A 94 -4.54 5.39 -1.60
N GLN A 95 -3.45 6.11 -1.26
CA GLN A 95 -2.94 6.11 0.10
C GLN A 95 -2.56 7.51 0.54
N GLU A 96 -2.78 7.78 1.83
CA GLU A 96 -2.35 9.03 2.47
C GLU A 96 -1.70 8.69 3.79
N ILE A 97 -0.58 9.36 4.08
CA ILE A 97 0.08 9.28 5.38
C ILE A 97 -0.07 10.62 6.07
N SER A 98 -0.52 10.61 7.32
CA SER A 98 -0.57 11.81 8.15
C SER A 98 0.08 11.52 9.50
N ASN A 99 0.53 12.57 10.19
CA ASN A 99 1.15 12.43 11.50
C ASN A 99 0.12 12.61 12.62
N GLN A 100 0.58 12.60 13.89
CA GLN A 100 -0.29 12.72 15.05
C GLN A 100 -0.97 14.08 15.15
N HIS A 101 -0.48 15.08 14.42
CA HIS A 101 -1.07 16.41 14.36
C HIS A 101 -2.03 16.56 13.18
N LYS A 102 -2.32 15.44 12.49
CA LYS A 102 -3.19 15.40 11.32
C LYS A 102 -2.65 16.20 10.15
N GLN A 103 -1.33 16.41 10.12
CA GLN A 103 -0.67 17.01 8.97
C GLN A 103 -0.46 15.96 7.90
N LEU A 104 -0.78 16.29 6.66
CA LEU A 104 -0.55 15.41 5.54
C LEU A 104 0.96 15.29 5.29
N ILE A 105 1.48 14.08 5.33
CA ILE A 105 2.89 13.80 5.08
C ILE A 105 3.10 13.52 3.60
N CYS A 106 2.32 12.60 3.03
CA CYS A 106 2.41 12.30 1.61
C CYS A 106 1.13 11.65 1.10
N ARG A 107 0.97 11.67 -0.22
CA ARG A 107 -0.10 10.97 -0.94
C ARG A 107 0.52 10.09 -1.99
N ALA A 108 -0.08 8.94 -2.24
CA ALA A 108 0.40 8.02 -3.26
C ALA A 108 -0.75 7.38 -3.99
N SER A 109 -0.50 7.09 -5.26
CA SER A 109 -1.40 6.32 -6.10
C SER A 109 -0.57 5.16 -6.66
N VAL A 110 -1.04 3.93 -6.50
CA VAL A 110 -0.28 2.74 -6.84
C VAL A 110 -1.15 1.83 -7.69
N GLN A 111 -0.76 1.68 -8.95
CA GLN A 111 -1.47 0.78 -9.84
C GLN A 111 -0.80 -0.59 -9.82
N VAL A 112 -1.61 -1.62 -9.58
CA VAL A 112 -1.16 -2.99 -9.42
C VAL A 112 -1.75 -3.85 -10.51
N VAL A 113 -0.93 -4.73 -11.09
CA VAL A 113 -1.37 -5.70 -12.08
C VAL A 113 -1.18 -7.09 -11.51
N CYS A 114 -2.21 -7.92 -11.64
CA CYS A 114 -2.13 -9.33 -11.26
C CYS A 114 -1.43 -10.10 -12.38
N VAL A 115 -0.41 -10.86 -12.02
CA VAL A 115 0.39 -11.62 -12.98
C VAL A 115 0.67 -13.02 -12.44
N GLY A 116 1.08 -13.92 -13.32
CA GLY A 116 1.64 -15.21 -12.93
C GLY A 116 3.16 -15.11 -12.87
N SER A 117 3.82 -16.23 -12.54
CA SER A 117 5.28 -16.29 -12.48
C SER A 117 5.94 -16.01 -13.82
N ASN A 118 5.20 -16.16 -14.92
CA ASN A 118 5.66 -15.80 -16.26
C ASN A 118 5.56 -14.31 -16.53
N LEU A 119 5.10 -13.52 -15.56
CA LEU A 119 4.91 -12.07 -15.62
C LEU A 119 3.85 -11.63 -16.63
N LYS A 120 2.96 -12.53 -17.03
CA LYS A 120 1.84 -12.19 -17.90
C LYS A 120 0.60 -11.89 -17.07
N PRO A 121 -0.26 -10.97 -17.53
CA PRO A 121 -1.47 -10.62 -16.80
C PRO A 121 -2.35 -11.84 -16.54
N LYS A 122 -2.98 -11.82 -15.35
CA LYS A 122 -3.87 -12.86 -14.87
C LYS A 122 -5.10 -12.21 -14.28
N ARG A 123 -6.23 -12.88 -14.38
CA ARG A 123 -7.47 -12.32 -13.81
C ARG A 123 -7.34 -12.24 -12.29
N LEU A 124 -7.93 -11.19 -11.74
CA LEU A 124 -7.94 -10.98 -10.29
C LEU A 124 -8.66 -12.13 -9.58
N PRO A 125 -8.30 -12.40 -8.30
CA PRO A 125 -9.06 -13.34 -7.48
C PRO A 125 -10.54 -12.93 -7.40
N ASN A 126 -11.42 -13.91 -7.21
CA ASN A 126 -12.87 -13.69 -7.27
C ASN A 126 -13.37 -12.58 -6.35
N ILE A 127 -12.81 -12.49 -5.14
CA ILE A 127 -13.24 -11.48 -4.17
C ILE A 127 -12.98 -10.06 -4.67
N MET A 128 -12.01 -9.89 -5.56
CA MET A 128 -11.64 -8.59 -6.12
C MET A 128 -12.40 -8.28 -7.41
N ARG A 129 -13.13 -9.25 -7.94
CA ARG A 129 -13.93 -9.00 -9.13
C ARG A 129 -15.24 -8.38 -8.70
N ASN A 130 -15.63 -7.34 -9.43
CA ASN A 130 -16.86 -6.65 -9.13
C ASN A 130 -18.01 -7.44 -9.73
N GLU A 131 -18.73 -8.16 -8.91
CA GLU A 131 -19.88 -8.95 -9.34
C GLU A 131 -21.15 -8.14 -9.34
#